data_eb1fc9ca29212066e35b62a965ec7d66
#
_entry.id   eb1fc9ca29212066e35b62a965ec7d66
#
_cell.length_a   1.000
_cell.length_b   1.000
_cell.length_c   1.000
_cell.angle_alpha   90.00
_cell.angle_beta   90.00
_cell.angle_gamma   90.00
#
_symmetry.space_group_name_H-M   'P 1'
#
loop_
_entity.id
_entity.type
_entity.pdbx_description
1 polymer ?
#
loop_
_entity_poly.entity_id
_entity_poly.type
_entity_poly.pdbx_seq_one_letter_code
_entity_poly.pdbx_strand_id
1 'polypeptide(L)'
;MTVGENIRRIRQERNLTQRQLGEMVGASEAYIRAYESGRRNPKPSSLEKIADALSVNPEVLANSDFDGIKAIHRLFQIFRQYDGQLFEC
;
A
#
# COMPACT_ATOMS: atom_id res chain seq x y z
N MET A 1 -4.14 9.48 -3.97
CA MET A 1 -3.10 8.80 -4.76
C MET A 1 -3.68 7.59 -5.46
N THR A 2 -3.19 7.31 -6.64
CA THR A 2 -3.59 6.11 -7.36
C THR A 2 -2.89 4.89 -6.77
N VAL A 3 -3.35 3.71 -7.17
CA VAL A 3 -2.69 2.46 -6.78
C VAL A 3 -1.20 2.49 -7.17
N GLY A 4 -0.92 2.93 -8.40
CA GLY A 4 0.46 3.00 -8.87
C GLY A 4 1.32 3.94 -8.06
N GLU A 5 0.79 5.09 -7.71
CA GLU A 5 1.50 6.05 -6.86
C GLU A 5 1.76 5.50 -5.47
N ASN A 6 0.79 4.77 -4.92
CA ASN A 6 0.96 4.13 -3.62
C ASN A 6 2.07 3.07 -3.67
N ILE A 7 2.07 2.25 -4.71
CA ILE A 7 3.11 1.24 -4.89
C ILE A 7 4.48 1.91 -4.94
N ARG A 8 4.60 2.96 -5.75
CA ARG A 8 5.87 3.66 -5.91
C ARG A 8 6.34 4.26 -4.59
N ARG A 9 5.44 4.94 -3.89
CA ARG A 9 5.80 5.60 -2.64
C ARG A 9 6.30 4.61 -1.61
N ILE A 10 5.58 3.53 -1.40
CA ILE A 10 5.96 2.55 -0.39
C ILE A 10 7.20 1.78 -0.81
N ARG A 11 7.32 1.48 -2.11
CA ARG A 11 8.54 0.86 -2.63
C ARG A 11 9.76 1.70 -2.30
N GLN A 12 9.67 3.00 -2.52
CA GLN A 12 10.77 3.92 -2.24
C GLN A 12 11.05 4.00 -0.75
N GLU A 13 10.01 3.98 0.08
CA GLU A 13 10.19 3.95 1.53
C GLU A 13 10.92 2.69 1.98
N ARG A 14 10.77 1.59 1.26
CA ARG A 14 11.46 0.34 1.56
C ARG A 14 12.83 0.26 0.90
N ASN A 15 13.25 1.31 0.20
CA ASN A 15 14.54 1.37 -0.50
C ASN A 15 14.67 0.28 -1.56
N LEU A 16 13.58 -0.02 -2.24
CA LEU A 16 13.56 -1.02 -3.29
C LEU A 16 13.52 -0.34 -4.65
N THR A 17 14.23 -0.92 -5.62
CA THR A 17 14.10 -0.51 -7.01
C THR A 17 12.90 -1.21 -7.63
N GLN A 18 12.46 -0.71 -8.78
CA GLN A 18 11.40 -1.38 -9.54
C GLN A 18 11.81 -2.81 -9.89
N ARG A 19 13.07 -2.99 -10.25
CA ARG A 19 13.57 -4.31 -10.58
C ARG A 19 13.53 -5.24 -9.37
N GLN A 20 13.96 -4.75 -8.21
CA GLN A 20 13.96 -5.55 -6.99
C GLN A 20 12.54 -5.95 -6.60
N LEU A 21 11.59 -5.02 -6.67
CA LEU A 21 10.22 -5.37 -6.38
C LEU A 21 9.68 -6.39 -7.38
N GLY A 22 10.02 -6.21 -8.66
CA GLY A 22 9.63 -7.18 -9.68
C GLY A 22 10.14 -8.57 -9.37
N GLU A 23 11.40 -8.68 -8.99
CA GLU A 23 11.98 -9.97 -8.63
C GLU A 23 11.26 -10.61 -7.43
N MET A 24 10.89 -9.81 -6.46
CA MET A 24 10.20 -10.32 -5.26
C MET A 24 8.81 -10.87 -5.57
N VAL A 25 8.13 -10.32 -6.56
CA VAL A 25 6.76 -10.73 -6.89
C VAL A 25 6.69 -11.59 -8.15
N GLY A 26 7.83 -11.93 -8.74
CA GLY A 26 7.86 -12.74 -9.93
C GLY A 26 7.39 -12.02 -11.19
N ALA A 27 7.54 -10.71 -11.23
CA ALA A 27 7.15 -9.88 -12.37
C ALA A 27 8.38 -9.18 -12.94
N SER A 28 8.25 -8.69 -14.17
CA SER A 28 9.35 -7.94 -14.77
C SER A 28 9.35 -6.51 -14.24
N GLU A 29 10.51 -5.86 -14.37
CA GLU A 29 10.62 -4.44 -14.04
C GLU A 29 9.63 -3.61 -14.86
N ALA A 30 9.41 -4.00 -16.10
CA ALA A 30 8.48 -3.30 -16.98
C ALA A 30 7.04 -3.34 -16.45
N TYR A 31 6.64 -4.46 -15.85
CA TYR A 31 5.32 -4.56 -15.22
C TYR A 31 5.19 -3.61 -14.04
N ILE A 32 6.20 -3.57 -13.20
CA ILE A 32 6.18 -2.67 -12.04
C ILE A 32 6.10 -1.22 -12.52
N ARG A 33 6.89 -0.89 -13.53
CA ARG A 33 6.86 0.45 -14.09
C ARG A 33 5.47 0.79 -14.63
N ALA A 34 4.83 -0.15 -15.31
CA ALA A 34 3.49 0.06 -15.87
C ALA A 34 2.46 0.26 -14.76
N TYR A 35 2.56 -0.49 -13.67
CA TYR A 35 1.67 -0.32 -12.53
C TYR A 35 1.85 1.06 -11.89
N GLU A 36 3.10 1.46 -11.68
CA GLU A 36 3.39 2.74 -11.03
C GLU A 36 2.98 3.93 -11.88
N SER A 37 3.04 3.81 -13.19
CA SER A 37 2.66 4.90 -14.09
C SER A 37 1.16 4.95 -14.37
N GLY A 38 0.41 3.93 -13.94
CA GLY A 38 -1.01 3.86 -14.19
C GLY A 38 -1.38 3.29 -15.55
N ARG A 39 -0.40 2.85 -16.34
CA ARG A 39 -0.67 2.24 -17.64
C ARG A 39 -1.33 0.89 -17.52
N ARG A 40 -1.12 0.21 -16.40
CA ARG A 40 -1.71 -1.07 -16.09
C ARG A 40 -2.19 -1.06 -14.66
N ASN A 41 -3.33 -1.69 -14.41
CA ASN A 41 -3.81 -1.89 -13.05
C ASN A 41 -3.49 -3.32 -12.65
N PRO A 42 -2.88 -3.52 -11.48
CA PRO A 42 -2.60 -4.87 -11.01
C PRO A 42 -3.91 -5.59 -10.69
N LYS A 43 -3.98 -6.86 -11.02
CA LYS A 43 -5.09 -7.72 -10.62
C LYS A 43 -5.05 -7.90 -9.10
N PRO A 44 -6.17 -8.27 -8.47
CA PRO A 44 -6.17 -8.47 -7.02
C PRO A 44 -5.08 -9.42 -6.55
N SER A 45 -4.81 -10.51 -7.27
CA SER A 45 -3.76 -11.44 -6.89
C SER A 45 -2.38 -10.82 -6.99
N SER A 46 -2.15 -10.01 -8.02
CA SER A 46 -0.87 -9.30 -8.17
C SER A 46 -0.71 -8.24 -7.09
N LEU A 47 -1.79 -7.55 -6.77
CA LEU A 47 -1.76 -6.52 -5.73
C LEU A 47 -1.42 -7.13 -4.38
N GLU A 48 -1.96 -8.31 -4.07
CA GLU A 48 -1.63 -9.02 -2.85
C GLU A 48 -0.15 -9.38 -2.77
N LYS A 49 0.41 -9.84 -3.87
CA LYS A 49 1.84 -10.18 -3.93
C LYS A 49 2.71 -8.95 -3.71
N ILE A 50 2.33 -7.85 -4.33
CA ILE A 50 3.06 -6.60 -4.18
C ILE A 50 2.95 -6.11 -2.73
N ALA A 51 1.77 -6.17 -2.15
CA ALA A 51 1.56 -5.76 -0.77
C ALA A 51 2.39 -6.61 0.20
N ASP A 52 2.43 -7.92 -0.03
CA ASP A 52 3.25 -8.81 0.79
C ASP A 52 4.73 -8.45 0.67
N ALA A 53 5.20 -8.21 -0.53
CA ALA A 53 6.58 -7.82 -0.76
C ALA A 53 6.93 -6.52 -0.06
N LEU A 54 5.98 -5.60 0.01
CA LEU A 54 6.17 -4.31 0.64
C LEU A 54 5.82 -4.33 2.14
N SER A 55 5.34 -5.45 2.64
CA SER A 55 4.95 -5.63 4.06
C SER A 55 3.82 -4.69 4.47
N VAL A 56 2.83 -4.55 3.61
CA VAL A 56 1.63 -3.76 3.90
C VAL A 56 0.40 -4.55 3.51
N ASN A 57 -0.74 -4.12 4.01
CA ASN A 57 -2.02 -4.70 3.59
C ASN A 57 -2.34 -4.25 2.17
N PRO A 58 -2.96 -5.13 1.36
CA PRO A 58 -3.36 -4.72 0.00
C PRO A 58 -4.25 -3.48 -0.03
N GLU A 59 -5.04 -3.27 1.01
CA GLU A 59 -5.91 -2.10 1.09
C GLU A 59 -5.13 -0.79 1.11
N VAL A 60 -3.93 -0.81 1.68
CA VAL A 60 -3.08 0.38 1.72
C VAL A 60 -2.72 0.82 0.30
N LEU A 61 -2.51 -0.15 -0.59
CA LEU A 61 -2.19 0.15 -1.98
C LEU A 61 -3.42 0.51 -2.80
N ALA A 62 -4.55 -0.13 -2.50
CA ALA A 62 -5.76 0.01 -3.31
C ALA A 62 -6.53 1.29 -3.04
N ASN A 63 -6.43 1.84 -1.84
CA ASN A 63 -7.20 3.01 -1.46
C ASN A 63 -6.64 4.28 -2.08
N SER A 64 -7.54 5.14 -2.58
CA SER A 64 -7.13 6.47 -2.98
C SER A 64 -6.70 7.25 -1.74
N ASP A 65 -5.83 8.23 -1.94
CA ASP A 65 -5.30 8.99 -0.83
C ASP A 65 -6.39 9.65 0.01
N PHE A 66 -7.38 10.20 -0.64
CA PHE A 66 -8.44 10.92 0.06
C PHE A 66 -9.21 9.99 1.00
N ASP A 67 -9.67 8.86 0.45
CA ASP A 67 -10.41 7.90 1.24
C ASP A 67 -9.52 7.23 2.28
N GLY A 68 -8.28 6.98 1.90
CA GLY A 68 -7.31 6.41 2.82
C GLY A 68 -7.04 7.31 4.01
N ILE A 69 -6.92 8.59 3.78
CA ILE A 69 -6.70 9.55 4.85
C ILE A 69 -7.86 9.56 5.82
N LYS A 70 -9.08 9.55 5.30
CA LYS A 70 -10.26 9.52 6.14
C LYS A 70 -10.33 8.25 6.97
N ALA A 71 -10.02 7.13 6.35
CA ALA A 71 -10.03 5.86 7.06
C ALA A 71 -9.00 5.83 8.17
N ILE A 72 -7.80 6.30 7.90
CA ILE A 72 -6.74 6.36 8.90
C ILE A 72 -7.14 7.26 10.06
N HIS A 73 -7.70 8.41 9.74
CA HIS A 73 -8.13 9.35 10.76
C HIS A 73 -9.19 8.74 11.66
N ARG A 74 -10.14 8.04 11.06
CA ARG A 74 -11.21 7.39 11.80
C ARG A 74 -10.68 6.29 12.70
N LEU A 75 -9.77 5.48 12.19
CA LEU A 75 -9.13 4.44 12.98
C LEU A 75 -8.37 5.02 14.14
N PHE A 76 -7.68 6.10 13.92
CA PHE A 76 -6.92 6.77 14.95
C PHE A 76 -7.83 7.24 16.08
N GLN A 77 -8.97 7.78 15.73
CA GLN A 77 -9.93 8.22 16.75
C GLN A 77 -10.48 7.04 17.55
N ILE A 78 -10.75 5.94 16.87
CA ILE A 78 -11.24 4.73 17.56
C ILE A 78 -10.18 4.24 18.54
N PHE A 79 -8.93 4.19 18.13
CA PHE A 79 -7.86 3.76 19.01
C PHE A 79 -7.74 4.67 20.23
N ARG A 80 -7.86 5.96 20.03
CA ARG A 80 -7.80 6.88 21.14
C ARG A 80 -8.90 6.63 22.15
N GLN A 81 -10.09 6.36 21.67
CA GLN A 81 -11.21 6.05 22.55
C GLN A 81 -10.96 4.78 23.35
N TYR A 82 -10.43 3.77 22.69
CA TYR A 82 -10.11 2.52 23.35
C TYR A 82 -9.04 2.70 24.40
N ASP A 83 -7.98 3.41 24.05
CA ASP A 83 -6.91 3.65 25.00
C ASP A 83 -7.42 4.40 26.23
N GLY A 84 -8.25 5.39 26.01
CA GLY A 84 -8.84 6.12 27.12
C GLY A 84 -9.68 5.23 28.00
N GLN A 85 -10.47 4.35 27.42
CA GLN A 85 -11.30 3.45 28.16
C GLN A 85 -10.46 2.44 28.94
N LEU A 86 -9.42 1.92 28.31
CA LEU A 86 -8.56 0.96 28.98
C LEU A 86 -7.86 1.57 30.19
N PHE A 87 -7.44 2.80 30.06
CA PHE A 87 -6.76 3.46 31.16
C PHE A 87 -7.69 3.86 32.27
N GLU A 88 -8.93 4.09 31.94
CA GLU A 88 -9.91 4.45 32.96
C GLU A 88 -10.37 3.26 33.76
N CYS A 89 -10.23 2.09 33.21
CA CYS A 89 -10.51 0.87 33.92
C CYS A 89 -9.31 0.42 34.75
#